data_c34ab70f3db636453a411d9c961f553b
#
_entry.id   c34ab70f3db636453a411d9c961f553b
#
_cell.length_a   1.000
_cell.length_b   1.000
_cell.length_c   1.000
_cell.angle_alpha   90.00
_cell.angle_beta   90.00
_cell.angle_gamma   90.00
#
_symmetry.space_group_name_H-M   'P 1'
#
loop_
_entity.id
_entity.type
_entity.pdbx_description
1 polymer ?
#
loop_
_entity_poly.entity_id
_entity_poly.type
_entity_poly.pdbx_seq_one_letter_code
_entity_poly.pdbx_strand_id
1 'polypeptide(L)'
;MIDMKKALQNIDDVIEKGPYKDTWASLSSWRTPKWYQKAKFGIFIHWGVYSVPAFDSEWYPRNMYIEGSKVYEHHIKTYGAHKDFGYKDFIPMFKAEKFDPNAWAALFKKAGAKYVVPVAEHHDGFQMYRSNISHWNAYEMGPKRDIVGELKAAVEAQGMTLGVSSHRIEHWFFMSNGKEFESDMPQNPDRDDLYWPSMSDPENFDAIDGKPSEEFMEDWLVRTCELIDNYHPKILYFDWWIQQEAAKPYLKKAAAYYYNRAAEWGEEVAIDYKFDAYMFGTAVPDIERGQMADIKPYFWQTDTAIALNSWCYTENNDFRPAGDIICDLVDIVSKNGALLLNVGPKADGTISDEDTAVLTAIGDWMQVNGEAIYGTHVWRTFGEGPTKVQDGGFSDGVKKNFTGEDFRFTAKGDTLFAIALKANGNGEYHIHSLRMQEHTAGTVYHGLVESVSVLGTDDAPAWTRDENGLHIKTNYTSDKPITFKIKLN
;
A
#
# COMPACT_ATOMS: atom_id res chain seq x y z
N MET A 1 -18.27 -26.16 -6.36
CA MET A 1 -18.50 -24.73 -6.74
C MET A 1 -19.59 -24.14 -5.86
N ILE A 2 -19.42 -22.90 -5.47
CA ILE A 2 -20.39 -22.15 -4.67
C ILE A 2 -21.68 -21.89 -5.48
N ASP A 3 -22.82 -21.89 -4.80
CA ASP A 3 -24.08 -21.42 -5.38
C ASP A 3 -24.08 -19.87 -5.42
N MET A 4 -23.78 -19.30 -6.59
CA MET A 4 -23.66 -17.84 -6.79
C MET A 4 -24.95 -17.10 -6.41
N LYS A 5 -26.12 -17.63 -6.74
CA LYS A 5 -27.40 -16.98 -6.39
C LYS A 5 -27.59 -16.91 -4.89
N LYS A 6 -27.23 -17.98 -4.18
CA LYS A 6 -27.30 -18.01 -2.72
C LYS A 6 -26.26 -17.08 -2.09
N ALA A 7 -25.06 -16.98 -2.67
CA ALA A 7 -24.03 -16.07 -2.18
C ALA A 7 -24.47 -14.60 -2.35
N LEU A 8 -24.97 -14.21 -3.51
CA LEU A 8 -25.51 -12.87 -3.76
C LEU A 8 -26.70 -12.53 -2.85
N GLN A 9 -27.62 -13.49 -2.63
CA GLN A 9 -28.72 -13.29 -1.70
C GLN A 9 -28.23 -13.08 -0.27
N ASN A 10 -27.22 -13.82 0.18
CA ASN A 10 -26.61 -13.60 1.50
C ASN A 10 -25.98 -12.21 1.63
N ILE A 11 -25.35 -11.71 0.57
CA ILE A 11 -24.78 -10.35 0.55
C ILE A 11 -25.90 -9.31 0.71
N ASP A 12 -26.96 -9.43 -0.05
CA ASP A 12 -28.12 -8.54 0.02
C ASP A 12 -28.79 -8.60 1.41
N ASP A 13 -28.92 -9.79 2.01
CA ASP A 13 -29.46 -9.99 3.35
C ASP A 13 -28.64 -9.29 4.44
N VAL A 14 -27.30 -9.34 4.35
CA VAL A 14 -26.40 -8.64 5.27
C VAL A 14 -26.55 -7.11 5.12
N ILE A 15 -26.64 -6.62 3.89
CA ILE A 15 -26.85 -5.19 3.61
C ILE A 15 -28.22 -4.73 4.10
N GLU A 16 -29.26 -5.54 3.93
CA GLU A 16 -30.61 -5.20 4.38
C GLU A 16 -30.69 -5.12 5.91
N LYS A 17 -30.08 -6.03 6.63
CA LYS A 17 -30.10 -6.10 8.10
C LYS A 17 -29.18 -5.12 8.79
N GLY A 18 -28.03 -4.80 8.17
CA GLY A 18 -26.99 -3.99 8.78
C GLY A 18 -27.27 -2.47 8.76
N PRO A 19 -26.47 -1.69 9.50
CA PRO A 19 -26.62 -0.23 9.57
C PRO A 19 -26.22 0.49 8.27
N TYR A 20 -25.33 -0.09 7.46
CA TYR A 20 -24.90 0.50 6.21
C TYR A 20 -25.67 -0.08 5.03
N LYS A 21 -26.17 0.78 4.16
CA LYS A 21 -26.84 0.43 2.91
C LYS A 21 -25.92 0.73 1.72
N ASP A 22 -26.17 0.08 0.57
CA ASP A 22 -25.43 0.23 -0.67
C ASP A 22 -25.74 1.55 -1.41
N THR A 23 -25.78 2.63 -0.64
CA THR A 23 -25.93 4.00 -1.14
C THR A 23 -24.84 4.90 -0.60
N TRP A 24 -24.37 5.84 -1.41
CA TRP A 24 -23.36 6.80 -0.95
C TRP A 24 -23.80 7.59 0.28
N ALA A 25 -25.08 7.93 0.35
CA ALA A 25 -25.64 8.63 1.50
C ALA A 25 -25.48 7.83 2.81
N SER A 26 -25.73 6.52 2.78
CA SER A 26 -25.52 5.65 3.95
C SER A 26 -24.03 5.48 4.25
N LEU A 27 -23.22 5.18 3.23
CA LEU A 27 -21.78 4.94 3.37
C LEU A 27 -21.02 6.18 3.86
N SER A 28 -21.53 7.40 3.61
CA SER A 28 -20.93 8.64 4.12
C SER A 28 -20.96 8.80 5.65
N SER A 29 -21.66 7.92 6.36
CA SER A 29 -21.63 7.84 7.84
C SER A 29 -20.37 7.13 8.37
N TRP A 30 -19.66 6.38 7.53
CA TRP A 30 -18.39 5.76 7.89
C TRP A 30 -17.31 6.80 8.26
N ARG A 31 -16.38 6.42 9.09
CA ARG A 31 -15.25 7.28 9.49
C ARG A 31 -13.97 6.49 9.48
N THR A 32 -12.90 7.12 9.02
CA THR A 32 -11.55 6.53 9.04
C THR A 32 -11.18 6.07 10.44
N PRO A 33 -10.85 4.80 10.65
CA PRO A 33 -10.49 4.26 11.97
C PRO A 33 -9.36 5.03 12.63
N LYS A 34 -9.50 5.30 13.92
CA LYS A 34 -8.43 5.99 14.67
C LYS A 34 -7.15 5.17 14.76
N TRP A 35 -7.27 3.85 14.83
CA TRP A 35 -6.10 2.98 14.83
C TRP A 35 -5.28 3.13 13.55
N TYR A 36 -5.96 3.25 12.39
CA TYR A 36 -5.31 3.40 11.08
C TYR A 36 -4.61 4.75 10.96
N GLN A 37 -5.28 5.84 11.34
CA GLN A 37 -4.68 7.17 11.37
C GLN A 37 -3.42 7.25 12.24
N LYS A 38 -3.33 6.41 13.29
CA LYS A 38 -2.17 6.35 14.20
C LYS A 38 -1.08 5.41 13.72
N ALA A 39 -1.39 4.44 12.90
CA ALA A 39 -0.47 3.39 12.44
C ALA A 39 0.63 3.95 11.52
N LYS A 40 0.31 4.78 10.58
CA LYS A 40 1.20 5.57 9.70
C LYS A 40 2.08 4.76 8.74
N PHE A 41 2.44 3.51 9.05
CA PHE A 41 3.36 2.69 8.26
C PHE A 41 2.91 1.23 8.22
N GLY A 42 2.79 0.70 7.02
CA GLY A 42 2.44 -0.69 6.74
C GLY A 42 3.32 -1.30 5.66
N ILE A 43 3.25 -2.62 5.52
CA ILE A 43 3.94 -3.40 4.47
C ILE A 43 2.90 -3.93 3.49
N PHE A 44 3.15 -3.71 2.21
CA PHE A 44 2.45 -4.33 1.08
C PHE A 44 3.25 -5.53 0.59
N ILE A 45 2.59 -6.56 0.06
CA ILE A 45 3.30 -7.74 -0.44
C ILE A 45 2.73 -8.13 -1.80
N HIS A 46 3.53 -7.93 -2.86
CA HIS A 46 3.22 -8.45 -4.20
C HIS A 46 3.95 -9.78 -4.40
N TRP A 47 3.23 -10.87 -4.20
CA TRP A 47 3.74 -12.22 -4.31
C TRP A 47 2.68 -13.17 -4.86
N GLY A 48 3.05 -13.94 -5.87
CA GLY A 48 2.14 -14.85 -6.56
C GLY A 48 2.85 -15.64 -7.65
N VAL A 49 2.07 -16.26 -8.53
CA VAL A 49 2.57 -17.06 -9.67
C VAL A 49 3.47 -16.24 -10.58
N TYR A 50 3.19 -14.94 -10.74
CA TYR A 50 4.01 -13.99 -11.50
C TYR A 50 5.44 -13.79 -10.96
N SER A 51 5.72 -14.24 -9.73
CA SER A 51 7.09 -14.24 -9.18
C SER A 51 7.94 -15.40 -9.70
N VAL A 52 7.35 -16.39 -10.39
CA VAL A 52 8.08 -17.56 -10.92
C VAL A 52 8.99 -17.19 -12.09
N PRO A 53 8.50 -16.49 -13.14
CA PRO A 53 9.37 -16.08 -14.24
C PRO A 53 10.41 -15.04 -13.82
N ALA A 54 10.21 -14.31 -12.74
CA ALA A 54 11.11 -13.30 -12.20
C ALA A 54 11.65 -12.31 -13.25
N PHE A 55 10.81 -11.93 -14.22
CA PHE A 55 11.18 -11.12 -15.37
C PHE A 55 10.15 -10.01 -15.60
N ASP A 56 10.60 -8.81 -15.91
CA ASP A 56 9.85 -7.61 -16.19
C ASP A 56 9.09 -7.06 -14.97
N SER A 57 7.89 -7.60 -14.68
CA SER A 57 7.06 -7.16 -13.56
C SER A 57 5.94 -8.16 -13.26
N GLU A 58 5.07 -7.83 -12.31
CA GLU A 58 3.81 -8.53 -12.00
C GLU A 58 2.82 -8.53 -13.17
N TRP A 59 3.08 -7.76 -14.23
CA TRP A 59 2.34 -7.76 -15.48
C TRP A 59 2.80 -8.85 -16.46
N TYR A 60 3.75 -9.70 -16.07
CA TYR A 60 4.22 -10.82 -16.89
C TYR A 60 3.08 -11.65 -17.49
N PRO A 61 2.02 -12.06 -16.73
CA PRO A 61 0.91 -12.86 -17.26
C PRO A 61 0.13 -12.18 -18.40
N ARG A 62 0.10 -10.84 -18.45
CA ARG A 62 -0.45 -10.10 -19.58
C ARG A 62 0.55 -9.99 -20.72
N ASN A 63 1.75 -9.49 -20.39
CA ASN A 63 2.71 -9.07 -21.39
C ASN A 63 3.29 -10.26 -22.17
N MET A 64 3.28 -11.49 -21.58
CA MET A 64 3.70 -12.69 -22.30
C MET A 64 2.78 -13.02 -23.49
N TYR A 65 1.53 -12.58 -23.47
CA TYR A 65 0.57 -12.79 -24.57
C TYR A 65 0.48 -11.63 -25.56
N ILE A 66 1.29 -10.58 -25.43
CA ILE A 66 1.33 -9.46 -26.37
C ILE A 66 2.47 -9.69 -27.38
N GLU A 67 2.14 -10.09 -28.62
CA GLU A 67 3.11 -10.35 -29.66
C GLU A 67 4.05 -9.16 -29.88
N GLY A 68 5.35 -9.43 -29.98
CA GLY A 68 6.40 -8.42 -30.17
C GLY A 68 6.79 -7.65 -28.91
N SER A 69 6.17 -7.90 -27.76
CA SER A 69 6.64 -7.37 -26.48
C SER A 69 7.95 -8.06 -26.05
N LYS A 70 8.77 -7.37 -25.27
CA LYS A 70 10.00 -7.98 -24.69
C LYS A 70 9.70 -9.22 -23.83
N VAL A 71 8.51 -9.26 -23.19
CA VAL A 71 8.09 -10.38 -22.35
C VAL A 71 7.66 -11.57 -23.20
N TYR A 72 6.93 -11.34 -24.30
CA TYR A 72 6.58 -12.36 -25.27
C TYR A 72 7.82 -13.05 -25.85
N GLU A 73 8.79 -12.26 -26.30
CA GLU A 73 10.07 -12.79 -26.85
C GLU A 73 10.89 -13.56 -25.79
N HIS A 74 10.92 -13.03 -24.56
CA HIS A 74 11.57 -13.71 -23.43
C HIS A 74 10.90 -15.06 -23.14
N HIS A 75 9.54 -15.08 -23.12
CA HIS A 75 8.77 -16.28 -22.85
C HIS A 75 9.07 -17.38 -23.86
N ILE A 76 8.98 -17.07 -25.17
CA ILE A 76 9.30 -18.05 -26.24
C ILE A 76 10.73 -18.57 -26.10
N LYS A 77 11.69 -17.70 -25.85
CA LYS A 77 13.10 -18.08 -25.73
C LYS A 77 13.37 -18.98 -24.53
N THR A 78 12.68 -18.76 -23.42
CA THR A 78 12.97 -19.41 -22.13
C THR A 78 12.12 -20.65 -21.89
N TYR A 79 10.83 -20.59 -22.25
CA TYR A 79 9.84 -21.62 -21.92
C TYR A 79 9.25 -22.31 -23.15
N GLY A 80 9.41 -21.74 -24.34
CA GLY A 80 8.86 -22.30 -25.58
C GLY A 80 7.59 -21.60 -26.03
N ALA A 81 6.89 -22.24 -26.99
CA ALA A 81 5.68 -21.67 -27.56
C ALA A 81 4.52 -21.64 -26.53
N HIS A 82 3.73 -20.60 -26.53
CA HIS A 82 2.62 -20.37 -25.59
C HIS A 82 1.56 -21.49 -25.63
N LYS A 83 1.42 -22.21 -26.74
CA LYS A 83 0.52 -23.37 -26.83
C LYS A 83 1.01 -24.59 -26.06
N ASP A 84 2.35 -24.70 -25.85
CA ASP A 84 3.02 -25.80 -25.18
C ASP A 84 3.34 -25.48 -23.72
N PHE A 85 3.52 -24.20 -23.43
CA PHE A 85 3.77 -23.67 -22.08
C PHE A 85 3.10 -22.31 -21.93
N GLY A 86 1.95 -22.24 -21.26
CA GLY A 86 1.21 -21.03 -20.98
C GLY A 86 1.38 -20.56 -19.54
N TYR A 87 0.60 -19.54 -19.16
CA TYR A 87 0.71 -18.99 -17.80
C TYR A 87 0.33 -20.01 -16.71
N LYS A 88 -0.64 -20.87 -16.96
CA LYS A 88 -1.06 -21.93 -16.01
C LYS A 88 0.08 -22.87 -15.64
N ASP A 89 1.06 -23.07 -16.53
CA ASP A 89 2.19 -23.98 -16.34
C ASP A 89 3.20 -23.46 -15.29
N PHE A 90 3.14 -22.16 -14.96
CA PHE A 90 3.90 -21.62 -13.82
C PHE A 90 3.32 -22.00 -12.45
N ILE A 91 2.02 -22.31 -12.36
CA ILE A 91 1.36 -22.61 -11.07
C ILE A 91 2.06 -23.76 -10.32
N PRO A 92 2.34 -24.94 -10.91
CA PRO A 92 3.06 -26.01 -10.22
C PRO A 92 4.51 -25.67 -9.88
N MET A 93 5.09 -24.62 -10.50
CA MET A 93 6.44 -24.13 -10.21
C MET A 93 6.46 -23.15 -9.03
N PHE A 94 5.32 -22.53 -8.72
CA PHE A 94 5.14 -21.68 -7.54
C PHE A 94 4.96 -22.57 -6.30
N LYS A 95 6.06 -22.92 -5.64
CA LYS A 95 6.07 -23.92 -4.55
C LYS A 95 6.11 -23.31 -3.15
N ALA A 96 6.64 -22.10 -3.01
CA ALA A 96 6.78 -21.42 -1.72
C ALA A 96 7.45 -22.28 -0.63
N GLU A 97 8.42 -23.12 -1.00
CA GLU A 97 9.00 -24.14 -0.13
C GLU A 97 9.79 -23.57 1.06
N LYS A 98 10.19 -22.29 0.96
CA LYS A 98 10.89 -21.56 2.01
C LYS A 98 10.03 -20.49 2.69
N PHE A 99 8.74 -20.44 2.36
CA PHE A 99 7.84 -19.47 2.98
C PHE A 99 7.67 -19.76 4.48
N ASP A 100 8.16 -18.82 5.28
CA ASP A 100 7.98 -18.78 6.73
C ASP A 100 7.22 -17.50 7.12
N PRO A 101 5.91 -17.58 7.37
CA PRO A 101 5.11 -16.41 7.71
C PRO A 101 5.53 -15.76 9.04
N ASN A 102 6.10 -16.54 9.99
CA ASN A 102 6.59 -15.99 11.25
C ASN A 102 7.87 -15.17 11.05
N ALA A 103 8.79 -15.65 10.21
CA ALA A 103 10.00 -14.90 9.86
C ALA A 103 9.65 -13.60 9.12
N TRP A 104 8.69 -13.64 8.19
CA TRP A 104 8.20 -12.45 7.51
C TRP A 104 7.59 -11.44 8.50
N ALA A 105 6.66 -11.90 9.34
CA ALA A 105 6.01 -11.03 10.33
C ALA A 105 7.02 -10.41 11.31
N ALA A 106 8.04 -11.17 11.73
CA ALA A 106 9.12 -10.67 12.60
C ALA A 106 9.95 -9.58 11.89
N LEU A 107 10.29 -9.76 10.60
CA LEU A 107 11.00 -8.75 9.80
C LEU A 107 10.16 -7.47 9.65
N PHE A 108 8.88 -7.59 9.32
CA PHE A 108 7.98 -6.45 9.15
C PHE A 108 7.77 -5.69 10.48
N LYS A 109 7.63 -6.43 11.59
CA LYS A 109 7.58 -5.83 12.92
C LYS A 109 8.87 -5.09 13.26
N LYS A 110 10.03 -5.68 12.96
CA LYS A 110 11.35 -5.05 13.14
C LYS A 110 11.47 -3.78 12.29
N ALA A 111 10.98 -3.78 11.06
CA ALA A 111 10.93 -2.60 10.20
C ALA A 111 10.04 -1.47 10.77
N GLY A 112 9.21 -1.77 11.77
CA GLY A 112 8.32 -0.81 12.42
C GLY A 112 6.91 -0.79 11.85
N ALA A 113 6.55 -1.71 10.97
CA ALA A 113 5.18 -1.79 10.42
C ALA A 113 4.13 -2.00 11.53
N LYS A 114 2.95 -1.45 11.31
CA LYS A 114 1.78 -1.63 12.17
C LYS A 114 0.70 -2.47 11.51
N TYR A 115 0.72 -2.57 10.20
CA TYR A 115 -0.20 -3.40 9.42
C TYR A 115 0.52 -4.00 8.22
N VAL A 116 -0.03 -5.10 7.72
CA VAL A 116 0.51 -5.84 6.57
C VAL A 116 -0.64 -6.16 5.63
N VAL A 117 -0.45 -5.90 4.35
CA VAL A 117 -1.45 -6.08 3.30
C VAL A 117 -0.89 -7.00 2.21
N PRO A 118 -1.07 -8.33 2.28
CA PRO A 118 -0.74 -9.19 1.15
C PRO A 118 -1.74 -9.00 0.00
N VAL A 119 -1.27 -9.13 -1.24
CA VAL A 119 -2.14 -9.32 -2.40
C VAL A 119 -2.80 -10.70 -2.29
N ALA A 120 -4.11 -10.71 -2.11
CA ALA A 120 -4.88 -11.94 -2.01
C ALA A 120 -5.23 -12.54 -3.38
N GLU A 121 -5.45 -11.69 -4.38
CA GLU A 121 -5.65 -12.06 -5.78
C GLU A 121 -5.20 -10.90 -6.66
N HIS A 122 -4.23 -11.17 -7.55
CA HIS A 122 -3.75 -10.18 -8.52
C HIS A 122 -4.57 -10.24 -9.83
N HIS A 123 -4.15 -9.48 -10.84
CA HIS A 123 -4.78 -9.44 -12.17
C HIS A 123 -4.75 -10.81 -12.87
N ASP A 124 -3.83 -11.71 -12.49
CA ASP A 124 -3.72 -13.07 -13.03
C ASP A 124 -4.86 -14.00 -12.60
N GLY A 125 -5.65 -13.62 -11.60
CA GLY A 125 -6.80 -14.36 -11.10
C GLY A 125 -6.46 -15.57 -10.22
N PHE A 126 -5.16 -15.77 -9.89
CA PHE A 126 -4.75 -16.83 -8.97
C PHE A 126 -4.89 -16.36 -7.51
N GLN A 127 -5.71 -17.08 -6.73
CA GLN A 127 -6.01 -16.72 -5.35
C GLN A 127 -4.93 -17.24 -4.40
N MET A 128 -4.33 -16.35 -3.62
CA MET A 128 -3.30 -16.69 -2.61
C MET A 128 -3.88 -17.18 -1.29
N TYR A 129 -5.13 -17.58 -1.28
CA TYR A 129 -5.90 -18.01 -0.11
C TYR A 129 -6.77 -19.21 -0.41
N ARG A 130 -7.29 -19.85 0.65
CA ARG A 130 -8.26 -20.93 0.52
C ARG A 130 -9.61 -20.37 0.08
N SER A 131 -10.03 -20.70 -1.15
CA SER A 131 -11.30 -20.28 -1.72
C SER A 131 -12.25 -21.47 -1.93
N ASN A 132 -13.56 -21.21 -1.84
CA ASN A 132 -14.61 -22.14 -2.22
C ASN A 132 -15.23 -21.77 -3.58
N ILE A 133 -14.76 -20.69 -4.19
CA ILE A 133 -15.32 -20.13 -5.44
C ILE A 133 -14.59 -20.69 -6.66
N SER A 134 -13.27 -20.78 -6.57
CA SER A 134 -12.40 -21.24 -7.64
C SER A 134 -11.37 -22.22 -7.12
N HIS A 135 -11.03 -23.24 -7.90
CA HIS A 135 -9.93 -24.17 -7.60
C HIS A 135 -8.55 -23.60 -7.98
N TRP A 136 -8.51 -22.47 -8.70
CA TRP A 136 -7.26 -21.78 -9.04
C TRP A 136 -6.76 -20.96 -7.83
N ASN A 137 -6.33 -21.69 -6.80
CA ASN A 137 -5.89 -21.07 -5.56
C ASN A 137 -4.69 -21.80 -4.95
N ALA A 138 -3.93 -21.08 -4.12
CA ALA A 138 -2.70 -21.56 -3.49
C ALA A 138 -2.92 -22.70 -2.48
N TYR A 139 -4.15 -22.89 -1.99
CA TYR A 139 -4.47 -24.00 -1.09
C TYR A 139 -4.61 -25.34 -1.83
N GLU A 140 -5.14 -25.31 -3.05
CA GLU A 140 -5.34 -26.53 -3.87
C GLU A 140 -4.19 -26.78 -4.83
N MET A 141 -3.50 -25.73 -5.28
CA MET A 141 -2.46 -25.81 -6.31
C MET A 141 -1.15 -25.18 -5.81
N GLY A 142 -0.08 -25.37 -6.57
CA GLY A 142 1.23 -24.78 -6.28
C GLY A 142 1.71 -25.13 -4.88
N PRO A 143 1.78 -24.17 -3.94
CA PRO A 143 2.29 -24.38 -2.59
C PRO A 143 1.40 -25.27 -1.71
N LYS A 144 0.14 -25.44 -2.05
CA LYS A 144 -0.89 -26.15 -1.27
C LYS A 144 -1.00 -25.64 0.17
N ARG A 145 -1.05 -24.30 0.29
CA ARG A 145 -1.08 -23.58 1.57
C ARG A 145 -2.09 -22.45 1.49
N ASP A 146 -2.74 -22.13 2.61
CA ASP A 146 -3.52 -20.91 2.78
C ASP A 146 -2.59 -19.75 3.16
N ILE A 147 -1.99 -19.13 2.16
CA ILE A 147 -0.96 -18.09 2.35
C ILE A 147 -1.50 -16.91 3.16
N VAL A 148 -2.69 -16.41 2.81
CA VAL A 148 -3.31 -15.27 3.53
C VAL A 148 -3.65 -15.65 4.97
N GLY A 149 -4.19 -16.85 5.19
CA GLY A 149 -4.54 -17.35 6.54
C GLY A 149 -3.31 -17.53 7.42
N GLU A 150 -2.23 -18.09 6.88
CA GLU A 150 -0.97 -18.25 7.61
C GLU A 150 -0.31 -16.91 7.94
N LEU A 151 -0.30 -15.96 6.99
CA LEU A 151 0.18 -14.59 7.23
C LEU A 151 -0.65 -13.88 8.29
N LYS A 152 -2.00 -14.03 8.25
CA LYS A 152 -2.88 -13.47 9.27
C LYS A 152 -2.45 -13.90 10.66
N ALA A 153 -2.33 -15.20 10.87
CA ALA A 153 -1.94 -15.74 12.17
C ALA A 153 -0.58 -15.21 12.66
N ALA A 154 0.41 -15.15 11.77
CA ALA A 154 1.75 -14.68 12.10
C ALA A 154 1.80 -13.16 12.37
N VAL A 155 1.11 -12.36 11.55
CA VAL A 155 1.04 -10.89 11.67
C VAL A 155 0.35 -10.50 12.99
N GLU A 156 -0.79 -11.14 13.30
CA GLU A 156 -1.52 -10.88 14.55
C GLU A 156 -0.75 -11.33 15.79
N ALA A 157 -0.01 -12.44 15.71
CA ALA A 157 0.85 -12.90 16.79
C ALA A 157 1.98 -11.89 17.13
N GLN A 158 2.41 -11.08 16.16
CA GLN A 158 3.34 -9.98 16.37
C GLN A 158 2.64 -8.67 16.82
N GLY A 159 1.33 -8.68 17.04
CA GLY A 159 0.55 -7.49 17.41
C GLY A 159 0.43 -6.45 16.29
N MET A 160 0.55 -6.88 15.04
CA MET A 160 0.24 -6.08 13.85
C MET A 160 -1.15 -6.41 13.34
N THR A 161 -1.64 -5.60 12.42
CA THR A 161 -2.98 -5.73 11.82
C THR A 161 -2.87 -6.31 10.42
N LEU A 162 -3.74 -7.26 10.05
CA LEU A 162 -3.85 -7.73 8.68
C LEU A 162 -4.83 -6.88 7.88
N GLY A 163 -4.43 -6.46 6.68
CA GLY A 163 -5.29 -6.11 5.56
C GLY A 163 -5.19 -7.15 4.46
N VAL A 164 -5.97 -7.02 3.41
CA VAL A 164 -5.84 -7.78 2.16
C VAL A 164 -6.07 -6.88 0.97
N SER A 165 -5.47 -7.21 -0.16
CA SER A 165 -5.62 -6.47 -1.41
C SER A 165 -6.21 -7.37 -2.49
N SER A 166 -7.13 -6.81 -3.29
CA SER A 166 -7.73 -7.46 -4.45
C SER A 166 -7.49 -6.61 -5.69
N HIS A 167 -6.83 -7.20 -6.68
CA HIS A 167 -6.55 -6.61 -8.00
C HIS A 167 -7.33 -7.31 -9.12
N ARG A 168 -8.24 -8.22 -8.77
CA ARG A 168 -9.01 -9.01 -9.73
C ARG A 168 -9.80 -8.20 -10.75
N ILE A 169 -10.11 -6.95 -10.45
CA ILE A 169 -10.99 -6.15 -11.32
C ILE A 169 -10.50 -6.06 -12.77
N GLU A 170 -9.19 -6.14 -13.03
CA GLU A 170 -8.64 -6.12 -14.39
C GLU A 170 -8.69 -7.48 -15.09
N HIS A 171 -8.90 -8.55 -14.36
CA HIS A 171 -8.81 -9.91 -14.88
C HIS A 171 -9.74 -10.19 -16.07
N TRP A 172 -10.87 -9.46 -16.18
CA TRP A 172 -11.83 -9.69 -17.24
C TRP A 172 -11.26 -9.56 -18.65
N PHE A 173 -10.17 -8.80 -18.83
CA PHE A 173 -9.48 -8.64 -20.13
C PHE A 173 -7.99 -8.97 -20.07
N PHE A 174 -7.40 -9.08 -18.88
CA PHE A 174 -5.96 -8.97 -18.63
C PHE A 174 -5.09 -9.87 -19.53
N MET A 175 -5.53 -11.10 -19.81
CA MET A 175 -4.80 -12.06 -20.64
C MET A 175 -5.43 -12.28 -22.03
N SER A 176 -6.43 -11.51 -22.43
CA SER A 176 -7.23 -11.74 -23.65
C SER A 176 -6.42 -11.79 -24.95
N ASN A 177 -5.26 -11.11 -25.02
CA ASN A 177 -4.37 -11.13 -26.18
C ASN A 177 -3.88 -12.55 -26.54
N GLY A 178 -3.90 -13.49 -25.60
CA GLY A 178 -3.58 -14.89 -25.87
C GLY A 178 -4.55 -15.57 -26.85
N LYS A 179 -5.70 -14.97 -27.15
CA LYS A 179 -6.63 -15.46 -28.18
C LYS A 179 -6.26 -15.03 -29.60
N GLU A 180 -5.34 -14.10 -29.77
CA GLU A 180 -4.99 -13.50 -31.06
C GLU A 180 -4.03 -14.38 -31.88
N PHE A 181 -3.39 -15.36 -31.22
CA PHE A 181 -2.47 -16.31 -31.82
C PHE A 181 -2.64 -17.72 -31.22
N GLU A 182 -1.85 -18.69 -31.67
CA GLU A 182 -1.90 -20.07 -31.15
C GLU A 182 -1.24 -20.13 -29.76
N SER A 183 -2.07 -20.21 -28.71
CA SER A 183 -1.66 -20.26 -27.31
C SER A 183 -2.43 -21.36 -26.54
N ASP A 184 -2.14 -21.49 -25.24
CA ASP A 184 -2.87 -22.35 -24.30
C ASP A 184 -4.25 -21.81 -23.94
N MET A 185 -4.56 -20.56 -24.35
CA MET A 185 -5.81 -19.89 -24.02
C MET A 185 -6.96 -20.34 -24.91
N PRO A 186 -8.09 -20.84 -24.34
CA PRO A 186 -9.29 -21.13 -25.12
C PRO A 186 -9.91 -19.84 -25.69
N GLN A 187 -10.51 -19.92 -26.88
CA GLN A 187 -11.23 -18.79 -27.48
C GLN A 187 -12.41 -18.34 -26.61
N ASN A 188 -13.09 -19.27 -25.96
CA ASN A 188 -14.19 -19.03 -25.03
C ASN A 188 -13.92 -19.86 -23.78
N PRO A 189 -13.14 -19.35 -22.81
CA PRO A 189 -12.88 -20.07 -21.57
C PRO A 189 -14.17 -20.28 -20.78
N ASP A 190 -14.33 -21.47 -20.22
CA ASP A 190 -15.40 -21.76 -19.29
C ASP A 190 -15.18 -20.99 -17.98
N ARG A 191 -16.25 -20.78 -17.20
CA ARG A 191 -16.18 -20.05 -15.93
C ARG A 191 -15.18 -20.65 -14.94
N ASP A 192 -14.93 -21.95 -15.02
CA ASP A 192 -13.98 -22.66 -14.17
C ASP A 192 -12.52 -22.55 -14.67
N ASP A 193 -12.30 -21.94 -15.84
CA ASP A 193 -10.97 -21.72 -16.37
C ASP A 193 -10.32 -20.51 -15.69
N LEU A 194 -9.00 -20.57 -15.44
CA LEU A 194 -8.23 -19.43 -14.91
C LEU A 194 -8.39 -18.19 -15.78
N TYR A 195 -8.45 -18.37 -17.09
CA TYR A 195 -8.52 -17.27 -18.06
C TYR A 195 -9.90 -16.65 -18.24
N TRP A 196 -10.95 -17.21 -17.60
CA TRP A 196 -12.29 -16.64 -17.69
C TRP A 196 -12.37 -15.22 -17.09
N PRO A 197 -13.07 -14.27 -17.76
CA PRO A 197 -13.83 -14.39 -19.01
C PRO A 197 -13.03 -14.04 -20.28
N SER A 198 -11.81 -13.52 -20.18
CA SER A 198 -10.94 -13.07 -21.29
C SER A 198 -11.71 -12.30 -22.35
N MET A 199 -12.37 -11.22 -21.95
CA MET A 199 -13.08 -10.32 -22.85
C MET A 199 -12.04 -9.50 -23.65
N SER A 200 -12.51 -8.86 -24.73
CA SER A 200 -11.63 -8.04 -25.57
C SER A 200 -10.89 -6.99 -24.78
N ASP A 201 -9.61 -6.82 -25.11
CA ASP A 201 -8.76 -5.79 -24.53
C ASP A 201 -9.36 -4.39 -24.77
N PRO A 202 -9.50 -3.56 -23.73
CA PRO A 202 -10.01 -2.21 -23.93
C PRO A 202 -8.98 -1.36 -24.68
N GLU A 203 -9.46 -0.56 -25.63
CA GLU A 203 -8.61 0.33 -26.43
C GLU A 203 -7.96 1.45 -25.61
N ASN A 204 -8.56 1.80 -24.47
CA ASN A 204 -8.08 2.88 -23.59
C ASN A 204 -8.16 2.46 -22.12
N PHE A 205 -7.01 2.25 -21.51
CA PHE A 205 -6.88 1.86 -20.10
C PHE A 205 -7.37 2.93 -19.11
N ASP A 206 -7.30 4.20 -19.48
CA ASP A 206 -7.73 5.30 -18.62
C ASP A 206 -9.23 5.60 -18.74
N ALA A 207 -9.93 4.89 -19.63
CA ALA A 207 -11.37 5.08 -19.82
C ALA A 207 -12.17 4.60 -18.61
N ILE A 208 -13.18 5.37 -18.22
CA ILE A 208 -14.11 5.01 -17.14
C ILE A 208 -15.25 4.11 -17.64
N ASP A 209 -15.33 3.85 -18.93
CA ASP A 209 -16.39 3.14 -19.63
C ASP A 209 -16.08 1.66 -19.92
N GLY A 210 -15.14 1.07 -19.19
CA GLY A 210 -14.86 -0.37 -19.25
C GLY A 210 -16.13 -1.20 -19.05
N LYS A 211 -16.26 -2.29 -19.82
CA LYS A 211 -17.49 -3.08 -19.89
C LYS A 211 -17.27 -4.54 -19.47
N PRO A 212 -16.85 -4.81 -18.24
CA PRO A 212 -16.90 -6.18 -17.73
C PRO A 212 -18.34 -6.67 -17.76
N SER A 213 -18.52 -7.99 -17.94
CA SER A 213 -19.86 -8.59 -17.88
C SER A 213 -20.45 -8.51 -16.47
N GLU A 214 -21.76 -8.50 -16.37
CA GLU A 214 -22.45 -8.57 -15.06
C GLU A 214 -22.04 -9.81 -14.29
N GLU A 215 -21.92 -10.96 -14.96
CA GLU A 215 -21.47 -12.21 -14.34
C GLU A 215 -20.07 -12.11 -13.73
N PHE A 216 -19.13 -11.41 -14.39
CA PHE A 216 -17.80 -11.15 -13.87
C PHE A 216 -17.86 -10.23 -12.62
N MET A 217 -18.69 -9.21 -12.67
CA MET A 217 -18.84 -8.28 -11.54
C MET A 217 -19.50 -8.95 -10.33
N GLU A 218 -20.43 -9.86 -10.53
CA GLU A 218 -20.99 -10.70 -9.48
C GLU A 218 -19.94 -11.64 -8.87
N ASP A 219 -19.13 -12.28 -9.71
CA ASP A 219 -17.99 -13.11 -9.27
C ASP A 219 -16.99 -12.29 -8.47
N TRP A 220 -16.63 -11.10 -8.93
CA TRP A 220 -15.76 -10.16 -8.22
C TRP A 220 -16.31 -9.80 -6.84
N LEU A 221 -17.62 -9.49 -6.75
CA LEU A 221 -18.27 -9.15 -5.48
C LEU A 221 -18.27 -10.34 -4.51
N VAL A 222 -18.60 -11.53 -4.98
CA VAL A 222 -18.66 -12.73 -4.13
C VAL A 222 -17.27 -13.12 -3.63
N ARG A 223 -16.22 -13.03 -4.46
CA ARG A 223 -14.81 -13.22 -4.03
C ARG A 223 -14.38 -12.20 -2.98
N THR A 224 -14.75 -10.95 -3.19
CA THR A 224 -14.48 -9.88 -2.20
C THR A 224 -15.14 -10.18 -0.86
N CYS A 225 -16.41 -10.61 -0.86
CA CYS A 225 -17.12 -10.97 0.36
C CYS A 225 -16.56 -12.26 1.01
N GLU A 226 -16.08 -13.21 0.21
CA GLU A 226 -15.39 -14.41 0.74
C GLU A 226 -14.11 -14.02 1.49
N LEU A 227 -13.28 -13.11 0.95
CA LEU A 227 -12.11 -12.59 1.65
C LEU A 227 -12.47 -11.92 2.97
N ILE A 228 -13.53 -11.11 2.98
CA ILE A 228 -14.02 -10.44 4.18
C ILE A 228 -14.41 -11.46 5.25
N ASP A 229 -15.21 -12.47 4.89
CA ASP A 229 -15.73 -13.46 5.84
C ASP A 229 -14.65 -14.44 6.33
N ASN A 230 -13.72 -14.84 5.46
CA ASN A 230 -12.70 -15.82 5.83
C ASN A 230 -11.60 -15.23 6.72
N TYR A 231 -11.23 -13.96 6.49
CA TYR A 231 -10.02 -13.40 7.11
C TYR A 231 -10.28 -12.21 8.02
N HIS A 232 -11.49 -11.64 8.05
CA HIS A 232 -11.81 -10.43 8.83
C HIS A 232 -10.72 -9.35 8.73
N PRO A 233 -10.29 -8.96 7.53
CA PRO A 233 -9.22 -7.99 7.39
C PRO A 233 -9.64 -6.65 7.97
N LYS A 234 -8.69 -5.87 8.46
CA LYS A 234 -8.95 -4.50 8.93
C LYS A 234 -8.82 -3.45 7.83
N ILE A 235 -8.14 -3.81 6.74
CA ILE A 235 -8.02 -3.02 5.53
C ILE A 235 -8.40 -3.92 4.35
N LEU A 236 -9.24 -3.40 3.48
CA LEU A 236 -9.54 -3.96 2.18
C LEU A 236 -9.03 -2.96 1.14
N TYR A 237 -7.94 -3.33 0.49
CA TYR A 237 -7.32 -2.48 -0.52
C TYR A 237 -7.79 -2.91 -1.91
N PHE A 238 -8.21 -1.93 -2.71
CA PHE A 238 -8.53 -2.12 -4.11
C PHE A 238 -7.58 -1.32 -4.99
N ASP A 239 -7.04 -2.00 -5.99
CA ASP A 239 -6.24 -1.36 -7.02
C ASP A 239 -7.11 -0.58 -8.01
N TRP A 240 -6.49 0.12 -8.95
CA TRP A 240 -7.19 0.92 -9.95
C TRP A 240 -8.09 0.08 -10.87
N TRP A 241 -8.77 0.66 -11.84
CA TRP A 241 -9.84 0.10 -12.68
C TRP A 241 -11.19 -0.11 -11.99
N ILE A 242 -11.27 -0.15 -10.69
CA ILE A 242 -12.55 -0.15 -9.97
C ILE A 242 -13.33 1.18 -10.12
N GLN A 243 -12.68 2.25 -10.60
CA GLN A 243 -13.32 3.54 -10.86
C GLN A 243 -14.35 3.49 -12.00
N GLN A 244 -14.35 2.44 -12.83
CA GLN A 244 -15.24 2.29 -13.97
C GLN A 244 -16.71 2.30 -13.55
N GLU A 245 -17.58 2.83 -14.42
CA GLU A 245 -19.00 3.00 -14.11
C GLU A 245 -19.69 1.66 -13.80
N ALA A 246 -19.36 0.61 -14.54
CA ALA A 246 -19.89 -0.73 -14.32
C ALA A 246 -19.60 -1.30 -12.93
N ALA A 247 -18.50 -0.89 -12.29
CA ALA A 247 -18.14 -1.34 -10.94
C ALA A 247 -18.92 -0.61 -9.82
N LYS A 248 -19.41 0.59 -10.05
CA LYS A 248 -20.03 1.44 -9.01
C LYS A 248 -21.14 0.78 -8.18
N PRO A 249 -22.09 0.01 -8.76
CA PRO A 249 -23.09 -0.71 -7.97
C PRO A 249 -22.46 -1.74 -7.02
N TYR A 250 -21.47 -2.48 -7.52
CA TYR A 250 -20.79 -3.54 -6.80
C TYR A 250 -19.86 -3.00 -5.70
N LEU A 251 -19.18 -1.87 -5.96
CA LEU A 251 -18.37 -1.17 -4.95
C LEU A 251 -19.21 -0.73 -3.75
N LYS A 252 -20.41 -0.18 -4.01
CA LYS A 252 -21.34 0.19 -2.93
C LYS A 252 -21.77 -1.02 -2.11
N LYS A 253 -22.10 -2.14 -2.78
CA LYS A 253 -22.46 -3.39 -2.10
C LYS A 253 -21.27 -3.95 -1.29
N ALA A 254 -20.06 -3.99 -1.87
CA ALA A 254 -18.86 -4.45 -1.16
C ALA A 254 -18.58 -3.62 0.10
N ALA A 255 -18.67 -2.27 0.01
CA ALA A 255 -18.48 -1.40 1.16
C ALA A 255 -19.58 -1.59 2.22
N ALA A 256 -20.85 -1.63 1.81
CA ALA A 256 -21.96 -1.86 2.75
C ALA A 256 -21.84 -3.21 3.45
N TYR A 257 -21.53 -4.26 2.70
CA TYR A 257 -21.28 -5.59 3.26
C TYR A 257 -20.15 -5.56 4.28
N TYR A 258 -18.98 -5.06 3.89
CA TYR A 258 -17.80 -5.03 4.75
C TYR A 258 -18.00 -4.22 6.03
N TYR A 259 -18.61 -3.04 5.93
CA TYR A 259 -18.88 -2.20 7.11
C TYR A 259 -19.95 -2.81 8.02
N ASN A 260 -20.92 -3.53 7.46
CA ASN A 260 -21.91 -4.27 8.26
C ASN A 260 -21.28 -5.45 8.98
N ARG A 261 -20.43 -6.25 8.29
CA ARG A 261 -19.68 -7.34 8.92
C ARG A 261 -18.77 -6.83 10.04
N ALA A 262 -18.09 -5.71 9.80
CA ALA A 262 -17.25 -5.07 10.81
C ALA A 262 -18.08 -4.61 12.03
N ALA A 263 -19.28 -4.07 11.82
CA ALA A 263 -20.19 -3.71 12.90
C ALA A 263 -20.66 -4.94 13.71
N GLU A 264 -20.93 -6.07 13.04
CA GLU A 264 -21.25 -7.34 13.71
C GLU A 264 -20.09 -7.85 14.58
N TRP A 265 -18.83 -7.67 14.12
CA TRP A 265 -17.62 -8.08 14.86
C TRP A 265 -17.23 -7.08 15.96
N GLY A 266 -17.83 -5.91 15.99
CA GLY A 266 -17.41 -4.80 16.88
C GLY A 266 -16.07 -4.20 16.51
N GLU A 267 -15.76 -4.17 15.21
CA GLU A 267 -14.47 -3.79 14.64
C GLU A 267 -14.57 -2.50 13.83
N GLU A 268 -13.45 -1.76 13.76
CA GLU A 268 -13.31 -0.61 12.86
C GLU A 268 -12.42 -1.02 11.68
N VAL A 269 -12.92 -0.86 10.45
CA VAL A 269 -12.26 -1.26 9.21
C VAL A 269 -12.18 -0.13 8.20
N ALA A 270 -11.28 -0.24 7.23
CA ALA A 270 -11.10 0.72 6.14
C ALA A 270 -11.07 0.03 4.78
N ILE A 271 -11.53 0.74 3.75
CA ILE A 271 -11.27 0.44 2.35
C ILE A 271 -10.30 1.49 1.84
N ASP A 272 -9.24 1.06 1.15
CA ASP A 272 -8.35 1.94 0.40
C ASP A 272 -8.67 1.83 -1.09
N TYR A 273 -8.70 2.97 -1.79
CA TYR A 273 -9.11 3.04 -3.19
C TYR A 273 -8.36 4.11 -3.99
N LYS A 274 -8.29 3.92 -5.30
CA LYS A 274 -7.67 4.84 -6.26
C LYS A 274 -8.71 5.54 -7.16
N PHE A 275 -8.33 6.68 -7.74
CA PHE A 275 -9.03 7.37 -8.84
C PHE A 275 -10.52 7.62 -8.62
N ASP A 276 -10.92 8.18 -7.50
CA ASP A 276 -12.34 8.51 -7.21
C ASP A 276 -13.33 7.33 -7.40
N ALA A 277 -12.83 6.08 -7.21
CA ALA A 277 -13.67 4.90 -7.31
C ALA A 277 -14.81 4.92 -6.30
N TYR A 278 -14.55 5.40 -5.09
CA TYR A 278 -15.52 5.65 -4.03
C TYR A 278 -15.86 7.13 -3.91
N MET A 279 -17.07 7.44 -3.46
CA MET A 279 -17.41 8.81 -3.11
C MET A 279 -16.51 9.27 -1.94
N PHE A 280 -15.99 10.47 -2.05
CA PHE A 280 -15.11 11.05 -1.04
C PHE A 280 -15.75 11.01 0.36
N GLY A 281 -14.98 10.55 1.36
CA GLY A 281 -15.42 10.40 2.74
C GLY A 281 -16.13 9.07 3.06
N THR A 282 -16.27 8.16 2.07
CA THR A 282 -16.82 6.81 2.30
C THR A 282 -15.74 5.72 2.43
N ALA A 283 -14.50 6.04 2.11
CA ALA A 283 -13.33 5.18 2.17
C ALA A 283 -12.06 6.05 2.21
N VAL A 284 -10.87 5.47 2.26
CA VAL A 284 -9.58 6.17 2.28
C VAL A 284 -9.01 6.28 0.87
N PRO A 285 -8.74 7.49 0.37
CA PRO A 285 -8.05 7.63 -0.91
C PRO A 285 -6.58 7.20 -0.81
N ASP A 286 -6.14 6.43 -1.80
CA ASP A 286 -4.77 5.99 -1.97
C ASP A 286 -4.18 6.59 -3.26
N ILE A 287 -2.90 6.94 -3.23
CA ILE A 287 -2.17 7.51 -4.36
C ILE A 287 -0.98 6.63 -4.70
N GLU A 288 -1.02 6.01 -5.88
CA GLU A 288 0.05 5.13 -6.31
C GLU A 288 1.36 5.86 -6.54
N ARG A 289 2.43 5.35 -5.90
CA ARG A 289 3.81 5.84 -6.05
C ARG A 289 3.89 7.38 -6.01
N GLY A 290 3.07 7.99 -5.14
CA GLY A 290 2.86 9.43 -5.17
C GLY A 290 2.97 10.12 -3.83
N GLN A 291 2.83 11.43 -3.88
CA GLN A 291 2.85 12.29 -2.70
C GLN A 291 1.89 13.46 -2.88
N MET A 292 1.57 14.12 -1.76
CA MET A 292 0.84 15.39 -1.75
C MET A 292 1.81 16.56 -1.60
N ALA A 293 1.52 17.67 -2.25
CA ALA A 293 2.33 18.88 -2.12
C ALA A 293 2.15 19.57 -0.76
N ASP A 294 0.97 19.42 -0.13
CA ASP A 294 0.61 20.11 1.12
C ASP A 294 -0.27 19.22 2.03
N ILE A 295 -0.53 19.68 3.27
CA ILE A 295 -1.42 19.05 4.23
C ILE A 295 -2.80 18.83 3.60
N LYS A 296 -3.32 17.62 3.74
CA LYS A 296 -4.72 17.33 3.42
C LYS A 296 -5.57 17.35 4.71
N PRO A 297 -6.79 17.92 4.66
CA PRO A 297 -7.70 17.92 5.81
C PRO A 297 -8.33 16.55 6.08
N TYR A 298 -8.02 15.55 5.27
CA TYR A 298 -8.45 14.16 5.37
C TYR A 298 -7.26 13.23 5.43
N PHE A 299 -7.47 12.05 5.99
CA PHE A 299 -6.47 10.98 5.98
C PHE A 299 -6.40 10.33 4.60
N TRP A 300 -5.20 10.02 4.15
CA TRP A 300 -4.90 9.40 2.87
C TRP A 300 -3.76 8.40 3.02
N GLN A 301 -3.63 7.50 2.07
CA GLN A 301 -2.52 6.58 1.97
C GLN A 301 -1.78 6.79 0.66
N THR A 302 -0.53 6.42 0.63
CA THR A 302 0.22 6.16 -0.59
C THR A 302 0.89 4.81 -0.48
N ASP A 303 0.85 4.06 -1.57
CA ASP A 303 1.63 2.86 -1.74
C ASP A 303 2.85 3.14 -2.62
N THR A 304 3.95 2.52 -2.32
CA THR A 304 5.18 2.53 -3.13
C THR A 304 5.97 1.25 -2.87
N ALA A 305 6.97 0.96 -3.70
CA ALA A 305 7.79 -0.23 -3.56
C ALA A 305 9.24 0.11 -3.19
N ILE A 306 9.91 -0.84 -2.53
CA ILE A 306 11.37 -0.78 -2.36
C ILE A 306 12.05 -0.88 -3.73
N ALA A 307 11.55 -1.72 -4.63
CA ALA A 307 11.99 -1.77 -6.02
C ALA A 307 11.38 -0.63 -6.85
N LEU A 308 12.21 0.03 -7.67
CA LEU A 308 11.78 1.13 -8.54
C LEU A 308 10.98 0.65 -9.75
N ASN A 309 11.34 -0.49 -10.30
CA ASN A 309 10.93 -0.95 -11.62
C ASN A 309 9.90 -2.10 -11.63
N SER A 310 9.50 -2.60 -10.45
CA SER A 310 8.51 -3.67 -10.32
C SER A 310 7.85 -3.64 -8.94
N TRP A 311 6.63 -4.18 -8.83
CA TRP A 311 6.00 -4.48 -7.54
C TRP A 311 6.39 -5.87 -7.04
N CYS A 312 6.60 -6.85 -7.93
CA CYS A 312 7.06 -8.18 -7.57
C CYS A 312 8.59 -8.33 -7.65
N TYR A 313 9.08 -9.48 -7.21
CA TYR A 313 10.48 -9.84 -7.42
C TYR A 313 10.78 -10.08 -8.90
N THR A 314 11.84 -9.44 -9.38
CA THR A 314 12.49 -9.76 -10.65
C THR A 314 14.01 -9.85 -10.45
N GLU A 315 14.71 -10.57 -11.35
CA GLU A 315 16.17 -10.71 -11.26
C GLU A 315 16.92 -9.39 -11.45
N ASN A 316 16.26 -8.37 -12.03
CA ASN A 316 16.84 -7.08 -12.38
C ASN A 316 16.14 -5.92 -11.65
N ASN A 317 15.72 -6.11 -10.39
CA ASN A 317 15.16 -5.03 -9.60
C ASN A 317 16.22 -3.99 -9.25
N ASP A 318 15.84 -2.71 -9.43
CA ASP A 318 16.58 -1.56 -8.92
C ASP A 318 15.97 -1.15 -7.57
N PHE A 319 16.77 -1.12 -6.51
CA PHE A 319 16.28 -0.87 -5.16
C PHE A 319 16.53 0.56 -4.70
N ARG A 320 15.53 1.12 -4.03
CA ARG A 320 15.59 2.45 -3.43
C ARG A 320 16.44 2.45 -2.15
N PRO A 321 17.28 3.47 -1.92
CA PRO A 321 17.97 3.63 -0.64
C PRO A 321 16.97 3.81 0.51
N ALA A 322 17.22 3.18 1.64
CA ALA A 322 16.37 3.30 2.85
C ALA A 322 16.20 4.75 3.31
N GLY A 323 17.24 5.58 3.17
CA GLY A 323 17.19 7.00 3.53
C GLY A 323 16.14 7.78 2.73
N ASP A 324 15.97 7.48 1.43
CA ASP A 324 14.99 8.13 0.57
C ASP A 324 13.56 7.72 0.96
N ILE A 325 13.35 6.43 1.29
CA ILE A 325 12.06 5.91 1.76
C ILE A 325 11.69 6.51 3.12
N ILE A 326 12.67 6.67 4.02
CA ILE A 326 12.44 7.33 5.32
C ILE A 326 12.05 8.80 5.11
N CYS A 327 12.71 9.53 4.20
CA CYS A 327 12.32 10.89 3.85
C CYS A 327 10.89 10.96 3.32
N ASP A 328 10.50 10.02 2.47
CA ASP A 328 9.13 9.92 1.95
C ASP A 328 8.13 9.63 3.07
N LEU A 329 8.40 8.67 3.95
CA LEU A 329 7.55 8.37 5.12
C LEU A 329 7.33 9.62 5.98
N VAL A 330 8.40 10.35 6.28
CA VAL A 330 8.34 11.58 7.08
C VAL A 330 7.52 12.66 6.39
N ASP A 331 7.73 12.86 5.09
CA ASP A 331 6.98 13.83 4.28
C ASP A 331 5.49 13.48 4.24
N ILE A 332 5.14 12.23 3.96
CA ILE A 332 3.78 11.73 3.90
C ILE A 332 3.05 11.93 5.24
N VAL A 333 3.67 11.55 6.34
CA VAL A 333 3.08 11.65 7.69
C VAL A 333 2.86 13.11 8.08
N SER A 334 3.79 14.02 7.72
CA SER A 334 3.65 15.46 7.98
C SER A 334 2.47 16.10 7.23
N LYS A 335 1.94 15.44 6.21
CA LYS A 335 0.82 15.88 5.36
C LYS A 335 -0.48 15.12 5.60
N ASN A 336 -0.60 14.41 6.75
CA ASN A 336 -1.74 13.62 7.18
C ASN A 336 -1.89 12.27 6.47
N GLY A 337 -0.82 11.74 5.90
CA GLY A 337 -0.80 10.48 5.18
C GLY A 337 -0.29 9.29 6.00
N ALA A 338 -0.37 8.11 5.36
CA ALA A 338 0.28 6.87 5.75
C ALA A 338 1.01 6.25 4.56
N LEU A 339 2.10 5.54 4.82
CA LEU A 339 2.87 4.83 3.81
C LEU A 339 2.59 3.33 3.87
N LEU A 340 2.24 2.74 2.74
CA LEU A 340 2.19 1.30 2.51
C LEU A 340 3.37 0.92 1.60
N LEU A 341 4.41 0.32 2.19
CA LEU A 341 5.67 0.01 1.52
C LEU A 341 5.69 -1.44 1.04
N ASN A 342 5.82 -1.64 -0.26
CA ASN A 342 5.80 -2.94 -0.88
C ASN A 342 7.15 -3.65 -0.89
N VAL A 343 7.07 -4.96 -0.67
CA VAL A 343 8.14 -5.94 -0.89
C VAL A 343 7.68 -6.98 -1.90
N GLY A 344 8.62 -7.50 -2.70
CA GLY A 344 8.38 -8.54 -3.69
C GLY A 344 9.14 -9.82 -3.34
N PRO A 345 8.55 -10.79 -2.62
CA PRO A 345 9.21 -12.06 -2.34
C PRO A 345 9.47 -12.90 -3.58
N LYS A 346 10.53 -13.73 -3.54
CA LYS A 346 10.85 -14.72 -4.57
C LYS A 346 9.81 -15.85 -4.58
N ALA A 347 9.69 -16.56 -5.69
CA ALA A 347 8.74 -17.67 -5.83
C ALA A 347 8.90 -18.78 -4.76
N ASP A 348 10.10 -18.96 -4.22
CA ASP A 348 10.35 -19.92 -3.14
C ASP A 348 9.89 -19.43 -1.75
N GLY A 349 9.46 -18.16 -1.63
CA GLY A 349 9.02 -17.56 -0.38
C GLY A 349 10.11 -16.84 0.41
N THR A 350 11.31 -16.66 -0.15
CA THR A 350 12.35 -15.83 0.49
C THR A 350 12.16 -14.35 0.14
N ILE A 351 12.39 -13.48 1.11
CA ILE A 351 12.54 -12.04 0.88
C ILE A 351 14.01 -11.79 0.50
N SER A 352 14.25 -10.94 -0.49
CA SER A 352 15.60 -10.65 -0.98
C SER A 352 16.48 -10.04 0.11
N ASP A 353 17.80 -10.19 -0.03
CA ASP A 353 18.76 -9.56 0.90
C ASP A 353 18.67 -8.03 0.83
N GLU A 354 18.39 -7.48 -0.36
CA GLU A 354 18.21 -6.06 -0.60
C GLU A 354 16.96 -5.52 0.13
N ASP A 355 15.80 -6.16 -0.05
CA ASP A 355 14.58 -5.79 0.67
C ASP A 355 14.80 -5.90 2.19
N THR A 356 15.44 -6.98 2.64
CA THR A 356 15.74 -7.20 4.07
C THR A 356 16.66 -6.12 4.63
N ALA A 357 17.68 -5.70 3.88
CA ALA A 357 18.59 -4.63 4.29
C ALA A 357 17.87 -3.29 4.40
N VAL A 358 17.02 -2.94 3.42
CA VAL A 358 16.23 -1.70 3.43
C VAL A 358 15.24 -1.70 4.60
N LEU A 359 14.48 -2.79 4.79
CA LEU A 359 13.53 -2.91 5.91
C LEU A 359 14.23 -2.82 7.27
N THR A 360 15.40 -3.44 7.42
CA THR A 360 16.19 -3.36 8.63
C THR A 360 16.64 -1.93 8.92
N ALA A 361 17.16 -1.22 7.90
CA ALA A 361 17.62 0.15 8.04
C ALA A 361 16.47 1.13 8.38
N ILE A 362 15.26 0.89 7.83
CA ILE A 362 14.04 1.64 8.21
C ILE A 362 13.71 1.33 9.68
N GLY A 363 13.76 0.07 10.08
CA GLY A 363 13.47 -0.35 11.45
C GLY A 363 14.40 0.26 12.48
N ASP A 364 15.72 0.29 12.22
CA ASP A 364 16.71 0.91 13.07
C ASP A 364 16.41 2.41 13.27
N TRP A 365 16.03 3.12 12.20
CA TRP A 365 15.62 4.51 12.29
C TRP A 365 14.31 4.68 13.07
N MET A 366 13.31 3.82 12.82
CA MET A 366 12.00 3.85 13.50
C MET A 366 12.08 3.52 14.98
N GLN A 367 13.04 2.69 15.39
CA GLN A 367 13.27 2.40 16.82
C GLN A 367 13.63 3.67 17.59
N VAL A 368 14.38 4.57 16.98
CA VAL A 368 14.80 5.85 17.57
C VAL A 368 13.72 6.92 17.39
N ASN A 369 13.16 7.03 16.19
CA ASN A 369 12.34 8.17 15.77
C ASN A 369 10.83 7.87 15.73
N GLY A 370 10.39 6.66 16.07
CA GLY A 370 9.00 6.25 15.93
C GLY A 370 8.00 7.09 16.74
N GLU A 371 8.41 7.72 17.84
CA GLU A 371 7.54 8.62 18.59
C GLU A 371 7.14 9.88 17.80
N ALA A 372 7.97 10.29 16.83
CA ALA A 372 7.70 11.39 15.91
C ALA A 372 6.81 10.98 14.71
N ILE A 373 6.51 9.69 14.57
CA ILE A 373 5.72 9.12 13.47
C ILE A 373 4.37 8.61 13.99
N TYR A 374 4.40 7.64 14.94
CA TYR A 374 3.18 6.95 15.38
C TYR A 374 2.30 7.80 16.28
N GLY A 375 1.01 7.84 15.93
CA GLY A 375 0.02 8.55 16.73
C GLY A 375 0.18 10.06 16.73
N THR A 376 0.98 10.59 15.82
CA THR A 376 1.12 12.03 15.59
C THR A 376 0.01 12.55 14.68
N HIS A 377 -0.18 13.85 14.70
CA HIS A 377 -1.04 14.60 13.79
C HIS A 377 -0.23 15.71 13.11
N VAL A 378 -0.81 16.29 12.08
CA VAL A 378 -0.21 17.45 11.38
C VAL A 378 -0.09 18.65 12.32
N TRP A 379 0.95 19.42 12.10
CA TRP A 379 1.06 20.74 12.72
C TRP A 379 0.41 21.79 11.80
N ARG A 380 0.51 23.07 12.13
CA ARG A 380 -0.06 24.17 11.33
C ARG A 380 0.56 24.32 9.93
N THR A 381 1.75 23.78 9.71
CA THR A 381 2.41 23.60 8.42
C THR A 381 3.08 22.23 8.38
N PHE A 382 3.18 21.61 7.19
CA PHE A 382 3.80 20.30 7.06
C PHE A 382 5.32 20.36 7.22
N GLY A 383 5.92 21.51 6.93
CA GLY A 383 7.38 21.65 6.94
C GLY A 383 7.82 22.98 6.36
N GLU A 384 9.12 23.09 6.18
CA GLU A 384 9.79 24.21 5.51
C GLU A 384 11.03 23.71 4.77
N GLY A 385 11.63 24.55 3.95
CA GLY A 385 12.86 24.28 3.23
C GLY A 385 12.77 24.57 1.74
N PRO A 386 13.90 24.53 1.02
CA PRO A 386 13.98 24.89 -0.39
C PRO A 386 13.41 23.82 -1.33
N THR A 387 13.40 22.54 -0.92
CA THR A 387 13.03 21.43 -1.82
C THR A 387 11.53 21.28 -1.94
N LYS A 388 11.02 21.34 -3.17
CA LYS A 388 9.60 21.10 -3.47
C LYS A 388 9.35 19.63 -3.75
N VAL A 389 8.21 19.13 -3.25
CA VAL A 389 7.69 17.81 -3.53
C VAL A 389 6.58 17.93 -4.56
N GLN A 390 6.63 17.11 -5.60
CA GLN A 390 5.62 17.09 -6.65
C GLN A 390 4.31 16.47 -6.12
N ASP A 391 3.17 17.08 -6.44
CA ASP A 391 1.84 16.55 -6.11
C ASP A 391 1.41 15.48 -7.12
N GLY A 392 0.77 14.42 -6.63
CA GLY A 392 0.17 13.38 -7.47
C GLY A 392 0.92 12.06 -7.52
N GLY A 393 0.37 11.13 -8.29
CA GLY A 393 0.88 9.76 -8.44
C GLY A 393 2.15 9.66 -9.27
N PHE A 394 2.80 8.50 -9.22
CA PHE A 394 4.01 8.13 -9.99
C PHE A 394 5.17 9.14 -9.90
N SER A 395 5.32 9.78 -8.74
CA SER A 395 6.36 10.77 -8.46
C SER A 395 7.46 10.29 -7.51
N ASP A 396 7.38 9.07 -7.02
CA ASP A 396 8.34 8.47 -6.08
C ASP A 396 9.74 8.23 -6.69
N GLY A 397 9.81 8.00 -8.02
CA GLY A 397 11.06 7.90 -8.76
C GLY A 397 11.76 9.25 -9.00
N VAL A 398 11.12 10.37 -8.72
CA VAL A 398 11.74 11.70 -8.88
C VAL A 398 12.71 11.97 -7.73
N LYS A 399 13.99 12.11 -8.06
CA LYS A 399 15.03 12.35 -7.07
C LYS A 399 14.81 13.68 -6.36
N LYS A 400 14.65 13.64 -5.04
CA LYS A 400 14.52 14.79 -4.16
C LYS A 400 15.88 15.08 -3.53
N ASN A 401 16.47 16.23 -3.84
CA ASN A 401 17.77 16.62 -3.28
C ASN A 401 17.55 17.42 -1.99
N PHE A 402 17.03 16.77 -0.95
CA PHE A 402 16.85 17.41 0.36
C PHE A 402 18.17 17.91 0.94
N THR A 403 18.09 19.01 1.68
CA THR A 403 19.18 19.69 2.37
C THR A 403 18.95 19.70 3.88
N GLY A 404 19.90 20.15 4.66
CA GLY A 404 19.75 20.36 6.11
C GLY A 404 18.78 21.49 6.49
N GLU A 405 18.25 22.23 5.49
CA GLU A 405 17.23 23.26 5.66
C GLU A 405 15.81 22.71 5.43
N ASP A 406 15.69 21.49 4.89
CA ASP A 406 14.39 20.85 4.65
C ASP A 406 13.90 20.15 5.92
N PHE A 407 12.86 20.70 6.52
CA PHE A 407 12.20 20.15 7.69
C PHE A 407 10.81 19.65 7.38
N ARG A 408 10.38 18.63 8.15
CA ARG A 408 8.98 18.19 8.25
C ARG A 408 8.53 18.23 9.70
N PHE A 409 7.25 18.56 9.91
CA PHE A 409 6.69 18.73 11.25
C PHE A 409 5.58 17.74 11.52
N THR A 410 5.64 17.12 12.69
CA THR A 410 4.56 16.34 13.27
C THR A 410 4.35 16.77 14.72
N ALA A 411 3.16 16.57 15.25
CA ALA A 411 2.85 16.99 16.62
C ALA A 411 2.13 15.90 17.41
N LYS A 412 2.37 15.87 18.72
CA LYS A 412 1.73 14.94 19.65
C LYS A 412 1.65 15.56 21.06
N GLY A 413 0.43 15.82 21.53
CA GLY A 413 0.25 16.53 22.79
C GLY A 413 0.88 17.92 22.74
N ASP A 414 1.78 18.21 23.68
CA ASP A 414 2.51 19.46 23.80
C ASP A 414 3.90 19.42 23.11
N THR A 415 4.13 18.40 22.30
CA THR A 415 5.43 18.16 21.65
C THR A 415 5.30 18.37 20.14
N LEU A 416 6.17 19.20 19.59
CA LEU A 416 6.45 19.35 18.17
C LEU A 416 7.70 18.55 17.83
N PHE A 417 7.63 17.71 16.80
CA PHE A 417 8.79 17.06 16.22
C PHE A 417 9.14 17.79 14.93
N ALA A 418 10.37 18.36 14.91
CA ALA A 418 10.94 18.95 13.72
C ALA A 418 11.98 17.98 13.16
N ILE A 419 11.71 17.41 11.99
CA ILE A 419 12.53 16.37 11.38
C ILE A 419 13.30 16.97 10.22
N ALA A 420 14.62 17.15 10.39
CA ALA A 420 15.52 17.55 9.32
C ALA A 420 15.74 16.36 8.40
N LEU A 421 15.36 16.50 7.11
CA LEU A 421 15.41 15.41 6.15
C LEU A 421 16.83 15.01 5.76
N LYS A 422 17.79 15.87 6.05
CA LYS A 422 19.22 15.61 5.87
C LYS A 422 20.03 16.27 6.97
N ALA A 423 21.09 15.63 7.40
CA ALA A 423 22.01 16.22 8.36
C ALA A 423 22.72 17.44 7.75
N ASN A 424 22.86 18.51 8.56
CA ASN A 424 23.69 19.64 8.19
C ASN A 424 25.14 19.39 8.67
N GLY A 425 26.10 19.46 7.76
CA GLY A 425 27.49 19.08 8.02
C GLY A 425 28.21 19.90 9.10
N ASN A 426 27.70 21.10 9.46
CA ASN A 426 28.22 21.93 10.54
C ASN A 426 27.49 21.74 11.87
N GLY A 427 26.44 20.87 11.92
CA GLY A 427 25.62 20.62 13.09
C GLY A 427 24.70 21.80 13.49
N GLU A 428 24.56 22.80 12.65
CA GLU A 428 23.72 23.97 12.90
C GLU A 428 22.41 23.85 12.10
N TYR A 429 21.28 24.06 12.78
CA TYR A 429 19.95 23.94 12.21
C TYR A 429 19.14 25.18 12.53
N HIS A 430 18.33 25.61 11.60
CA HIS A 430 17.52 26.80 11.71
C HIS A 430 16.08 26.54 11.29
N ILE A 431 15.14 26.66 12.25
CA ILE A 431 13.71 26.42 12.02
C ILE A 431 12.99 27.75 12.00
N HIS A 432 12.79 28.27 10.79
CA HIS A 432 12.19 29.58 10.56
C HIS A 432 10.72 29.66 11.00
N SER A 433 9.96 28.59 10.85
CA SER A 433 8.57 28.51 11.30
C SER A 433 8.36 28.72 12.79
N LEU A 434 9.43 28.66 13.60
CA LEU A 434 9.40 28.90 15.05
C LEU A 434 9.96 30.26 15.46
N ARG A 435 10.09 31.22 14.53
CA ARG A 435 10.54 32.58 14.82
C ARG A 435 9.62 33.31 15.79
N MET A 436 10.18 34.17 16.61
CA MET A 436 9.45 35.13 17.42
C MET A 436 9.10 36.38 16.60
N GLN A 437 8.00 37.04 16.95
CA GLN A 437 7.67 38.35 16.45
C GLN A 437 7.24 39.22 17.61
N GLU A 438 7.84 40.41 17.71
CA GLU A 438 7.57 41.34 18.82
C GLU A 438 6.18 41.98 18.74
N HIS A 439 5.62 42.16 17.54
CA HIS A 439 4.33 42.85 17.35
C HIS A 439 3.47 42.23 16.26
N THR A 440 2.17 42.05 16.56
CA THR A 440 1.03 41.85 15.69
C THR A 440 0.67 40.45 15.26
N ALA A 441 -0.62 40.29 14.94
CA ALA A 441 -1.22 39.10 14.36
C ALA A 441 -0.51 38.68 13.07
N GLY A 442 -0.11 37.45 13.01
CA GLY A 442 0.57 36.91 11.85
C GLY A 442 0.72 35.39 11.89
N THR A 443 1.46 34.86 10.95
CA THR A 443 1.74 33.42 10.77
C THR A 443 2.84 32.90 11.68
N VAL A 444 3.35 33.69 12.62
CA VAL A 444 4.40 33.30 13.56
C VAL A 444 3.87 32.49 14.73
N TYR A 445 4.75 31.69 15.32
CA TYR A 445 4.42 30.91 16.51
C TYR A 445 4.64 31.76 17.77
N HIS A 446 3.55 32.06 18.49
CA HIS A 446 3.60 32.88 19.72
C HIS A 446 3.81 32.07 21.00
N GLY A 447 3.69 30.72 20.94
CA GLY A 447 3.93 29.85 22.10
C GLY A 447 5.39 29.85 22.55
N LEU A 448 5.61 29.39 23.77
CA LEU A 448 6.96 29.23 24.33
C LEU A 448 7.57 27.90 23.88
N VAL A 449 8.87 27.89 23.65
CA VAL A 449 9.68 26.69 23.57
C VAL A 449 10.30 26.45 24.94
N GLU A 450 9.94 25.36 25.59
CA GLU A 450 10.46 25.02 26.91
C GLU A 450 11.80 24.28 26.85
N SER A 451 11.90 23.33 25.93
CA SER A 451 13.11 22.54 25.76
C SER A 451 13.23 22.00 24.33
N VAL A 452 14.46 21.71 23.96
CA VAL A 452 14.82 21.03 22.71
C VAL A 452 15.74 19.87 23.04
N SER A 453 15.46 18.71 22.49
CA SER A 453 16.33 17.52 22.54
C SER A 453 16.42 16.89 21.15
N VAL A 454 17.40 16.02 20.94
CA VAL A 454 17.60 15.26 19.70
C VAL A 454 17.32 13.81 19.99
N LEU A 455 16.45 13.17 19.18
CA LEU A 455 16.23 11.73 19.32
C LEU A 455 17.47 10.95 18.89
N GLY A 456 17.82 9.92 19.70
CA GLY A 456 18.98 9.06 19.43
C GLY A 456 20.27 9.48 20.12
N THR A 457 20.23 10.52 20.93
CA THR A 457 21.37 10.92 21.79
C THR A 457 20.89 11.52 23.10
N ASP A 458 21.69 11.37 24.13
CA ASP A 458 21.50 12.02 25.46
C ASP A 458 22.15 13.42 25.49
N ASP A 459 22.93 13.79 24.48
CA ASP A 459 23.58 15.09 24.42
C ASP A 459 22.51 16.18 24.19
N ALA A 460 22.43 17.13 25.12
CA ALA A 460 21.54 18.27 24.98
C ALA A 460 22.08 19.25 23.95
N PRO A 461 21.32 19.61 22.91
CA PRO A 461 21.74 20.62 21.94
C PRO A 461 21.74 22.00 22.59
N ALA A 462 22.65 22.86 22.16
CA ALA A 462 22.53 24.30 22.42
C ALA A 462 21.44 24.89 21.53
N TRP A 463 20.57 25.75 22.05
CA TRP A 463 19.54 26.39 21.26
C TRP A 463 19.22 27.80 21.74
N THR A 464 18.82 28.65 20.81
CA THR A 464 18.29 30.01 21.05
C THR A 464 17.12 30.25 20.11
N ARG A 465 16.26 31.21 20.46
CA ARG A 465 15.11 31.59 19.62
C ARG A 465 15.03 33.11 19.52
N ASP A 466 14.87 33.61 18.30
CA ASP A 466 14.75 35.04 18.01
C ASP A 466 13.73 35.33 16.87
N GLU A 467 13.73 36.53 16.33
CA GLU A 467 12.88 36.96 15.23
C GLU A 467 13.15 36.22 13.90
N ASN A 468 14.28 35.53 13.77
CA ASN A 468 14.63 34.76 12.58
C ASN A 468 14.18 33.28 12.68
N GLY A 469 14.20 32.72 13.89
CA GLY A 469 13.81 31.31 14.08
C GLY A 469 14.24 30.70 15.40
N LEU A 470 14.11 29.38 15.47
CA LEU A 470 14.74 28.52 16.47
C LEU A 470 16.06 28.01 15.90
N HIS A 471 17.17 28.40 16.53
CA HIS A 471 18.53 28.02 16.16
C HIS A 471 18.95 26.87 17.08
N ILE A 472 19.41 25.77 16.48
CA ILE A 472 19.85 24.58 17.24
C ILE A 472 21.25 24.21 16.79
N LYS A 473 22.11 23.88 17.75
CA LYS A 473 23.46 23.36 17.47
C LYS A 473 23.67 22.06 18.22
N THR A 474 24.01 21.01 17.49
CA THR A 474 24.27 19.67 18.03
C THR A 474 25.49 19.03 17.37
N ASN A 475 26.17 18.14 18.08
CA ASN A 475 27.23 17.31 17.52
C ASN A 475 26.69 15.98 16.96
N TYR A 476 25.38 15.68 17.19
CA TYR A 476 24.76 14.48 16.65
C TYR A 476 24.67 14.56 15.12
N THR A 477 25.05 13.49 14.46
CA THR A 477 24.98 13.36 13.00
C THR A 477 24.44 12.00 12.60
N SER A 478 23.82 11.93 11.45
CA SER A 478 23.25 10.71 10.86
C SER A 478 23.25 10.79 9.34
N ASP A 479 23.35 9.67 8.67
CA ASP A 479 23.11 9.56 7.22
C ASP A 479 21.59 9.54 6.85
N LYS A 480 20.73 9.52 7.88
CA LYS A 480 19.26 9.52 7.80
C LYS A 480 18.69 10.77 8.46
N PRO A 481 17.39 11.07 8.28
CA PRO A 481 16.72 12.20 8.94
C PRO A 481 16.95 12.26 10.44
N ILE A 482 17.15 13.48 10.95
CA ILE A 482 17.41 13.78 12.37
C ILE A 482 16.16 14.44 12.95
N THR A 483 15.70 13.96 14.10
CA THR A 483 14.51 14.49 14.75
C THR A 483 14.86 15.35 15.97
N PHE A 484 14.41 16.58 15.97
CA PHE A 484 14.39 17.45 17.12
C PHE A 484 13.03 17.36 17.80
N LYS A 485 13.05 16.98 19.08
CA LYS A 485 11.87 16.93 19.95
C LYS A 485 11.78 18.25 20.70
N ILE A 486 10.76 19.04 20.43
CA ILE A 486 10.57 20.40 20.92
C ILE A 486 9.34 20.40 21.84
N LYS A 487 9.55 20.67 23.11
CA LYS A 487 8.48 20.85 24.08
C LYS A 487 7.94 22.26 23.95
N LEU A 488 6.64 22.38 23.80
CA LEU A 488 5.92 23.64 23.67
C LEU A 488 5.05 23.90 24.91
N ASN A 489 4.83 25.20 25.22
CA ASN A 489 3.93 25.65 26.28
C ASN A 489 2.96 26.73 25.74
#